data_e9c9ca78a863dae365a211ccf88ad0a1
#
_entry.id   e9c9ca78a863dae365a211ccf88ad0a1
#
_cell.length_a   1.000
_cell.length_b   1.000
_cell.length_c   1.000
_cell.angle_alpha   90.00
_cell.angle_beta   90.00
_cell.angle_gamma   90.00
#
_symmetry.space_group_name_H-M   'P 1'
#
loop_
_entity.id
_entity.type
_entity.pdbx_description
1 polymer ?
#
loop_
_entity_poly.entity_id
_entity_poly.type
_entity_poly.pdbx_seq_one_letter_code
_entity_poly.pdbx_strand_id
1 'polypeptide(L)'
;MNKTSIVWLRRNLRLHDNKSFAAALRNSDKILPIFIFDTTILERFKNPHDRRLSFLANTLCLINDELKKLKGKLLVFHGNPLDIIPKLAATLKIENIYADEDYEPSNIERDKKVQELLGDNCTLNLYCDHLLIKPDRVLTKDNKPYKVYTPYMQAFL
;
A
#
# COMPACT_ATOMS: atom_id res chain seq x y z
N MET A 1 22.32 -8.48 -12.67
CA MET A 1 21.76 -8.84 -11.34
C MET A 1 20.24 -8.89 -11.48
N ASN A 2 19.56 -9.91 -10.95
CA ASN A 2 18.09 -9.96 -10.99
C ASN A 2 17.52 -8.89 -10.06
N LYS A 3 16.78 -7.95 -10.62
CA LYS A 3 16.17 -6.85 -9.88
C LYS A 3 14.94 -7.35 -9.11
N THR A 4 15.06 -7.42 -7.78
CA THR A 4 13.94 -7.80 -6.90
C THR A 4 13.31 -6.55 -6.29
N SER A 5 11.98 -6.49 -6.28
CA SER A 5 11.23 -5.38 -5.68
C SER A 5 10.16 -5.91 -4.72
N ILE A 6 9.79 -5.07 -3.77
CA ILE A 6 8.68 -5.32 -2.84
C ILE A 6 7.41 -4.70 -3.42
N VAL A 7 6.28 -5.42 -3.34
CA VAL A 7 4.94 -4.86 -3.45
C VAL A 7 4.30 -4.91 -2.07
N TRP A 8 4.17 -3.75 -1.46
CA TRP A 8 3.54 -3.61 -0.15
C TRP A 8 2.04 -3.39 -0.32
N LEU A 9 1.28 -4.49 -0.21
CA LEU A 9 -0.18 -4.48 -0.24
C LEU A 9 -0.74 -3.83 1.03
N ARG A 10 -1.71 -2.96 0.86
CA ARG A 10 -2.35 -2.22 1.97
C ARG A 10 -3.88 -2.26 1.85
N ARG A 11 -4.52 -1.22 1.31
CA ARG A 11 -5.98 -1.17 1.07
C ARG A 11 -6.39 -1.86 -0.22
N ASN A 12 -5.50 -1.90 -1.21
CA ASN A 12 -5.71 -2.50 -2.54
C ASN A 12 -5.43 -4.01 -2.55
N LEU A 13 -6.14 -4.77 -1.71
CA LEU A 13 -5.96 -6.21 -1.53
C LEU A 13 -6.51 -7.00 -2.72
N ARG A 14 -5.86 -6.87 -3.88
CA ARG A 14 -6.17 -7.57 -5.12
C ARG A 14 -4.94 -7.69 -6.01
N LEU A 15 -4.89 -8.71 -6.87
CA LEU A 15 -3.82 -8.88 -7.85
C LEU A 15 -4.17 -8.26 -9.21
N HIS A 16 -5.46 -8.24 -9.54
CA HIS A 16 -5.95 -7.65 -10.79
C HIS A 16 -6.25 -6.15 -10.60
N ASP A 17 -6.07 -5.38 -11.69
CA ASP A 17 -6.31 -3.93 -11.69
C ASP A 17 -5.62 -3.22 -10.51
N ASN A 18 -4.36 -3.56 -10.27
CA ASN A 18 -3.55 -3.03 -9.19
C ASN A 18 -2.35 -2.29 -9.79
N LYS A 19 -2.35 -0.96 -9.71
CA LYS A 19 -1.34 -0.10 -10.34
C LYS A 19 0.07 -0.32 -9.77
N SER A 20 0.19 -0.47 -8.45
CA SER A 20 1.48 -0.72 -7.80
C SER A 20 2.04 -2.08 -8.19
N PHE A 21 1.19 -3.12 -8.25
CA PHE A 21 1.59 -4.45 -8.68
C PHE A 21 2.00 -4.46 -10.17
N ALA A 22 1.21 -3.82 -11.04
CA ALA A 22 1.51 -3.71 -12.46
C ALA A 22 2.81 -2.92 -12.72
N ALA A 23 3.10 -1.89 -11.95
CA ALA A 23 4.34 -1.14 -12.04
C ALA A 23 5.55 -1.99 -11.61
N ALA A 24 5.42 -2.75 -10.53
CA ALA A 24 6.45 -3.68 -10.08
C ALA A 24 6.76 -4.75 -11.14
N LEU A 25 5.73 -5.35 -11.76
CA LEU A 25 5.89 -6.34 -12.83
C LEU A 25 6.66 -5.80 -14.05
N ARG A 26 6.46 -4.54 -14.40
CA ARG A 26 7.16 -3.91 -15.54
C ARG A 26 8.62 -3.58 -15.25
N ASN A 27 8.96 -3.35 -13.99
CA ASN A 27 10.27 -2.79 -13.61
C ASN A 27 11.16 -3.74 -12.82
N SER A 28 10.75 -5.00 -12.64
CA SER A 28 11.47 -5.96 -11.80
C SER A 28 11.41 -7.38 -12.36
N ASP A 29 12.49 -8.12 -12.19
CA ASP A 29 12.56 -9.53 -12.56
C ASP A 29 11.87 -10.44 -11.55
N LYS A 30 11.86 -10.03 -10.30
CA LYS A 30 11.20 -10.72 -9.19
C LYS A 30 10.43 -9.75 -8.32
N ILE A 31 9.26 -10.20 -7.86
CA ILE A 31 8.39 -9.42 -6.97
C ILE A 31 8.20 -10.19 -5.67
N LEU A 32 8.30 -9.47 -4.57
CA LEU A 32 8.00 -9.94 -3.23
C LEU A 32 6.74 -9.24 -2.72
N PRO A 33 5.55 -9.84 -2.88
CA PRO A 33 4.34 -9.28 -2.29
C PRO A 33 4.38 -9.44 -0.78
N ILE A 34 4.15 -8.35 -0.06
CA ILE A 34 4.09 -8.36 1.41
C ILE A 34 2.80 -7.70 1.89
N PHE A 35 2.34 -8.12 3.07
CA PHE A 35 1.35 -7.44 3.87
C PHE A 35 1.86 -7.30 5.30
N ILE A 36 1.60 -6.17 5.95
CA ILE A 36 2.00 -5.92 7.33
C ILE A 36 0.75 -5.65 8.16
N PHE A 37 0.48 -6.51 9.14
CA PHE A 37 -0.43 -6.19 10.24
C PHE A 37 0.24 -5.12 11.12
N ASP A 38 -0.05 -3.86 10.80
CA ASP A 38 0.51 -2.69 11.47
C ASP A 38 -0.02 -2.59 12.90
N THR A 39 0.87 -2.76 13.88
CA THR A 39 0.52 -2.72 15.31
C THR A 39 -0.07 -1.39 15.73
N THR A 40 0.35 -0.27 15.12
CA THR A 40 -0.20 1.06 15.42
C THR A 40 -1.67 1.20 14.99
N ILE A 41 -2.08 0.43 13.98
CA ILE A 41 -3.48 0.34 13.56
C ILE A 41 -4.23 -0.68 14.42
N LEU A 42 -3.60 -1.84 14.68
CA LEU A 42 -4.24 -2.93 15.44
C LEU A 42 -4.58 -2.51 16.88
N GLU A 43 -3.75 -1.71 17.53
CA GLU A 43 -3.98 -1.17 18.87
C GLU A 43 -5.30 -0.37 18.99
N ARG A 44 -5.83 0.14 17.87
CA ARG A 44 -7.13 0.83 17.83
C ARG A 44 -8.31 -0.14 17.91
N PHE A 45 -8.10 -1.45 17.69
CA PHE A 45 -9.13 -2.47 17.78
C PHE A 45 -9.26 -2.96 19.21
N LYS A 46 -10.26 -2.45 19.93
CA LYS A 46 -10.53 -2.87 21.32
C LYS A 46 -11.15 -4.27 21.43
N ASN A 47 -11.75 -4.77 20.36
CA ASN A 47 -12.42 -6.08 20.33
C ASN A 47 -11.53 -7.11 19.59
N PRO A 48 -11.03 -8.15 20.26
CA PRO A 48 -10.24 -9.21 19.63
C PRO A 48 -11.04 -10.04 18.60
N HIS A 49 -12.39 -10.00 18.67
CA HIS A 49 -13.29 -10.66 17.72
C HIS A 49 -13.84 -9.70 16.66
N ASP A 50 -13.11 -8.63 16.33
CA ASP A 50 -13.55 -7.68 15.30
C ASP A 50 -13.61 -8.39 13.93
N ARG A 51 -14.81 -8.36 13.33
CA ARG A 51 -15.07 -9.03 12.04
C ARG A 51 -14.18 -8.50 10.91
N ARG A 52 -13.71 -7.27 11.02
CA ARG A 52 -12.77 -6.68 10.02
C ARG A 52 -11.45 -7.44 9.98
N LEU A 53 -10.94 -7.89 11.12
CA LEU A 53 -9.71 -8.68 11.19
C LEU A 53 -9.88 -10.06 10.56
N SER A 54 -11.01 -10.73 10.82
CA SER A 54 -11.33 -12.02 10.18
C SER A 54 -11.50 -11.87 8.66
N PHE A 55 -12.21 -10.82 8.23
CA PHE A 55 -12.36 -10.50 6.80
C PHE A 55 -11.00 -10.26 6.14
N LEU A 56 -10.14 -9.47 6.76
CA LEU A 56 -8.80 -9.19 6.28
C LEU A 56 -7.96 -10.46 6.16
N ALA A 57 -7.95 -11.29 7.20
CA ALA A 57 -7.21 -12.57 7.20
C ALA A 57 -7.68 -13.49 6.07
N ASN A 58 -9.00 -13.64 5.88
CA ASN A 58 -9.56 -14.43 4.79
C ASN A 58 -9.18 -13.89 3.43
N THR A 59 -9.21 -12.56 3.24
CA THR A 59 -8.79 -11.91 1.99
C THR A 59 -7.33 -12.19 1.69
N LEU A 60 -6.45 -12.12 2.68
CA LEU A 60 -5.03 -12.44 2.50
C LEU A 60 -4.81 -13.91 2.14
N CYS A 61 -5.60 -14.84 2.70
CA CYS A 61 -5.57 -16.25 2.30
C CYS A 61 -5.95 -16.41 0.82
N LEU A 62 -7.02 -15.77 0.35
CA LEU A 62 -7.45 -15.82 -1.05
C LEU A 62 -6.36 -15.28 -1.99
N ILE A 63 -5.77 -14.12 -1.67
CA ILE A 63 -4.66 -13.55 -2.45
C ILE A 63 -3.47 -14.51 -2.49
N ASN A 64 -3.13 -15.12 -1.36
CA ASN A 64 -2.03 -16.08 -1.30
C ASN A 64 -2.31 -17.32 -2.15
N ASP A 65 -3.55 -17.80 -2.19
CA ASP A 65 -3.92 -18.94 -3.03
C ASP A 65 -3.89 -18.60 -4.53
N GLU A 66 -4.24 -17.37 -4.92
CA GLU A 66 -4.04 -16.89 -6.28
C GLU A 66 -2.54 -16.81 -6.64
N LEU A 67 -1.73 -16.27 -5.73
CA LEU A 67 -0.27 -16.21 -5.93
C LEU A 67 0.37 -17.59 -6.05
N LYS A 68 -0.09 -18.58 -5.27
CA LYS A 68 0.39 -19.98 -5.39
C LYS A 68 0.16 -20.58 -6.77
N LYS A 69 -0.97 -20.28 -7.41
CA LYS A 69 -1.24 -20.71 -8.80
C LYS A 69 -0.20 -20.13 -9.78
N LEU A 70 0.37 -18.98 -9.45
CA LEU A 70 1.45 -18.31 -10.19
C LEU A 70 2.86 -18.68 -9.67
N LYS A 71 2.97 -19.73 -8.84
CA LYS A 71 4.22 -20.18 -8.19
C LYS A 71 4.86 -19.13 -7.27
N GLY A 72 4.06 -18.18 -6.80
CA GLY A 72 4.42 -17.14 -5.84
C GLY A 72 3.83 -17.40 -4.46
N LYS A 73 4.06 -16.46 -3.54
CA LYS A 73 3.46 -16.44 -2.21
C LYS A 73 3.36 -15.02 -1.68
N LEU A 74 2.40 -14.79 -0.78
CA LEU A 74 2.30 -13.57 0.02
C LEU A 74 3.09 -13.75 1.32
N LEU A 75 3.96 -12.81 1.65
CA LEU A 75 4.59 -12.76 2.97
C LEU A 75 3.79 -11.82 3.87
N VAL A 76 3.41 -12.34 5.03
CA VAL A 76 2.63 -11.59 6.01
C VAL A 76 3.48 -11.34 7.25
N PHE A 77 3.57 -10.09 7.67
CA PHE A 77 4.31 -9.64 8.84
C PHE A 77 3.34 -9.05 9.87
N HIS A 78 3.78 -9.03 11.12
CA HIS A 78 3.11 -8.34 12.22
C HIS A 78 4.12 -7.43 12.91
N GLY A 79 3.83 -6.14 13.03
CA GLY A 79 4.70 -5.15 13.65
C GLY A 79 4.59 -3.77 13.02
N ASN A 80 5.53 -2.90 13.38
CA ASN A 80 5.57 -1.55 12.84
C ASN A 80 6.20 -1.53 11.43
N PRO A 81 5.54 -0.96 10.41
CA PRO A 81 6.12 -0.80 9.07
C PRO A 81 7.44 -0.03 9.05
N LEU A 82 7.65 0.91 9.99
CA LEU A 82 8.89 1.68 10.10
C LEU A 82 10.11 0.80 10.45
N ASP A 83 9.89 -0.34 11.11
CA ASP A 83 10.95 -1.29 11.45
C ASP A 83 11.10 -2.38 10.38
N ILE A 84 9.96 -2.90 9.91
CA ILE A 84 9.92 -4.06 9.02
C ILE A 84 10.44 -3.71 7.63
N ILE A 85 9.96 -2.61 7.04
CA ILE A 85 10.26 -2.26 5.64
C ILE A 85 11.74 -1.93 5.45
N PRO A 86 12.39 -1.06 6.24
CA PRO A 86 13.80 -0.77 6.08
C PRO A 86 14.68 -2.00 6.30
N LYS A 87 14.33 -2.84 7.28
CA LYS A 87 15.04 -4.10 7.55
C LYS A 87 14.97 -5.07 6.38
N LEU A 88 13.79 -5.25 5.78
CA LEU A 88 13.61 -6.09 4.59
C LEU A 88 14.39 -5.53 3.39
N ALA A 89 14.29 -4.22 3.15
CA ALA A 89 14.99 -3.56 2.05
C ALA A 89 16.51 -3.76 2.16
N ALA A 90 17.08 -3.53 3.34
CA ALA A 90 18.51 -3.72 3.58
C ALA A 90 18.94 -5.18 3.44
N THR A 91 18.19 -6.12 4.05
CA THR A 91 18.52 -7.55 4.05
C THR A 91 18.48 -8.15 2.66
N LEU A 92 17.49 -7.77 1.85
CA LEU A 92 17.26 -8.32 0.52
C LEU A 92 17.85 -7.45 -0.60
N LYS A 93 18.53 -6.34 -0.25
CA LYS A 93 19.08 -5.36 -1.19
C LYS A 93 18.03 -4.85 -2.18
N ILE A 94 16.88 -4.45 -1.67
CA ILE A 94 15.75 -3.94 -2.44
C ILE A 94 16.01 -2.48 -2.80
N GLU A 95 15.91 -2.16 -4.09
CA GLU A 95 16.03 -0.78 -4.59
C GLU A 95 14.67 -0.09 -4.79
N ASN A 96 13.59 -0.86 -4.94
CA ASN A 96 12.27 -0.33 -5.20
C ASN A 96 11.18 -1.05 -4.40
N ILE A 97 10.32 -0.26 -3.78
CA ILE A 97 9.11 -0.70 -3.11
C ILE A 97 7.93 -0.02 -3.81
N TYR A 98 6.89 -0.78 -4.12
CA TYR A 98 5.68 -0.30 -4.78
C TYR A 98 4.50 -0.45 -3.84
N ALA A 99 3.74 0.62 -3.64
CA ALA A 99 2.58 0.60 -2.75
C ALA A 99 1.46 1.53 -3.27
N ASP A 100 0.26 1.30 -2.77
CA ASP A 100 -0.85 2.22 -2.99
C ASP A 100 -0.69 3.48 -2.15
N GLU A 101 -0.95 4.65 -2.74
CA GLU A 101 -0.92 5.95 -2.05
C GLU A 101 -2.11 6.06 -1.08
N ASP A 102 -1.89 6.57 0.11
CA ASP A 102 -2.96 6.84 1.06
C ASP A 102 -3.13 8.36 1.24
N TYR A 103 -4.33 8.80 1.58
CA TYR A 103 -4.67 10.20 1.78
C TYR A 103 -4.92 10.56 3.27
N GLU A 104 -4.91 9.58 4.16
CA GLU A 104 -5.01 9.85 5.60
C GLU A 104 -3.71 10.46 6.13
N PRO A 105 -3.76 11.58 6.88
CA PRO A 105 -2.55 12.28 7.33
C PRO A 105 -1.55 11.38 8.05
N SER A 106 -2.02 10.48 8.92
CA SER A 106 -1.15 9.54 9.65
C SER A 106 -0.43 8.56 8.73
N ASN A 107 -1.10 8.12 7.64
CA ASN A 107 -0.50 7.20 6.69
C ASN A 107 0.48 7.92 5.75
N ILE A 108 0.19 9.18 5.39
CA ILE A 108 1.12 10.02 4.63
C ILE A 108 2.40 10.27 5.45
N GLU A 109 2.26 10.57 6.74
CA GLU A 109 3.39 10.76 7.64
C GLU A 109 4.22 9.47 7.80
N ARG A 110 3.56 8.33 7.96
CA ARG A 110 4.21 7.02 7.98
C ARG A 110 5.02 6.78 6.70
N ASP A 111 4.44 7.02 5.54
CA ASP A 111 5.09 6.78 4.25
C ASP A 111 6.32 7.69 4.05
N LYS A 112 6.26 8.94 4.50
CA LYS A 112 7.40 9.86 4.53
C LYS A 112 8.51 9.30 5.43
N LYS A 113 8.19 8.89 6.66
CA LYS A 113 9.16 8.30 7.58
C LYS A 113 9.77 7.01 7.04
N VAL A 114 8.97 6.16 6.38
CA VAL A 114 9.50 4.97 5.70
C VAL A 114 10.53 5.36 4.64
N GLN A 115 10.23 6.35 3.77
CA GLN A 115 11.18 6.81 2.76
C GLN A 115 12.45 7.41 3.38
N GLU A 116 12.34 8.18 4.45
CA GLU A 116 13.50 8.72 5.19
C GLU A 116 14.41 7.61 5.72
N LEU A 117 13.82 6.54 6.29
CA LEU A 117 14.56 5.38 6.80
C LEU A 117 15.17 4.51 5.70
N LEU A 118 14.59 4.49 4.50
CA LEU A 118 15.15 3.80 3.33
C LEU A 118 16.36 4.56 2.74
N GLY A 119 16.44 5.86 2.94
CA GLY A 119 17.46 6.73 2.38
C GLY A 119 17.48 6.71 0.85
N ASP A 120 18.65 6.97 0.27
CA ASP A 120 18.83 7.05 -1.19
C ASP A 120 18.96 5.68 -1.86
N ASN A 121 19.13 4.61 -1.08
CA ASN A 121 19.36 3.27 -1.61
C ASN A 121 18.09 2.54 -2.05
N CYS A 122 16.91 3.00 -1.60
CA CYS A 122 15.64 2.37 -1.89
C CYS A 122 14.52 3.40 -2.02
N THR A 123 13.74 3.32 -3.09
CA THR A 123 12.65 4.25 -3.37
C THR A 123 11.30 3.62 -3.06
N LEU A 124 10.46 4.32 -2.29
CA LEU A 124 9.05 4.00 -2.09
C LEU A 124 8.21 4.66 -3.19
N ASN A 125 7.79 3.88 -4.16
CA ASN A 125 6.97 4.32 -5.28
C ASN A 125 5.48 4.20 -4.93
N LEU A 126 4.77 5.33 -4.83
CA LEU A 126 3.37 5.39 -4.45
C LEU A 126 2.46 5.60 -5.67
N TYR A 127 1.36 4.84 -5.74
CA TYR A 127 0.38 4.88 -6.84
C TYR A 127 -1.02 5.11 -6.29
N CYS A 128 -1.73 6.11 -6.83
CA CYS A 128 -3.14 6.31 -6.51
C CYS A 128 -3.99 5.26 -7.23
N ASP A 129 -4.51 4.28 -6.49
CA ASP A 129 -5.18 3.09 -7.02
C ASP A 129 -6.58 2.84 -6.44
N HIS A 130 -6.88 3.34 -5.25
CA HIS A 130 -8.20 3.17 -4.61
C HIS A 130 -9.14 4.37 -4.80
N LEU A 131 -8.69 5.39 -5.54
CA LEU A 131 -9.51 6.55 -5.92
C LEU A 131 -9.51 6.70 -7.44
N LEU A 132 -10.64 7.11 -8.00
CA LEU A 132 -10.74 7.46 -9.42
C LEU A 132 -9.90 8.70 -9.75
N ILE A 133 -9.95 9.70 -8.88
CA ILE A 133 -9.20 10.95 -8.99
C ILE A 133 -8.58 11.27 -7.63
N LYS A 134 -7.36 11.81 -7.64
CA LYS A 134 -6.70 12.29 -6.41
C LYS A 134 -7.51 13.41 -5.76
N PRO A 135 -7.54 13.49 -4.40
CA PRO A 135 -8.36 14.47 -3.68
C PRO A 135 -8.05 15.93 -4.01
N ASP A 136 -6.82 16.23 -4.45
CA ASP A 136 -6.34 17.57 -4.81
C ASP A 136 -6.69 18.00 -6.25
N ARG A 137 -7.35 17.14 -7.03
CA ARG A 137 -7.65 17.41 -8.45
C ARG A 137 -9.01 18.08 -8.67
N VAL A 138 -9.94 17.96 -7.74
CA VAL A 138 -11.28 18.57 -7.82
C VAL A 138 -11.41 19.57 -6.69
N LEU A 139 -11.10 20.82 -6.98
CA LEU A 139 -11.09 21.92 -6.04
C LEU A 139 -12.07 23.01 -6.48
N THR A 140 -12.50 23.84 -5.52
CA THR A 140 -13.27 25.06 -5.79
C THR A 140 -12.43 26.07 -6.57
N LYS A 141 -13.06 27.13 -7.09
CA LYS A 141 -12.35 28.25 -7.75
C LYS A 141 -11.28 28.90 -6.86
N ASP A 142 -11.43 28.80 -5.55
CA ASP A 142 -10.48 29.32 -4.55
C ASP A 142 -9.42 28.29 -4.14
N ASN A 143 -9.24 27.19 -4.90
CA ASN A 143 -8.32 26.08 -4.61
C ASN A 143 -8.57 25.40 -3.25
N LYS A 144 -9.83 25.32 -2.82
CA LYS A 144 -10.22 24.66 -1.55
C LYS A 144 -11.04 23.40 -1.84
N PRO A 145 -10.99 22.40 -0.96
CA PRO A 145 -11.86 21.24 -1.07
C PRO A 145 -13.34 21.62 -1.00
N TYR A 146 -14.17 20.95 -1.78
CA TYR A 146 -15.62 21.08 -1.67
C TYR A 146 -16.09 20.52 -0.33
N LYS A 147 -17.01 21.25 0.34
CA LYS A 147 -17.63 20.81 1.59
C LYS A 147 -18.99 20.15 1.39
N VAL A 148 -19.56 20.28 0.19
CA VAL A 148 -20.90 19.80 -0.16
C VAL A 148 -20.79 18.90 -1.39
N TYR A 149 -21.50 17.76 -1.35
CA TYR A 149 -21.39 16.71 -2.37
C TYR A 149 -21.85 17.18 -3.77
N THR A 150 -23.00 17.83 -3.89
CA THR A 150 -23.58 18.19 -5.20
C THR A 150 -22.65 19.07 -6.06
N PRO A 151 -22.10 20.18 -5.54
CA PRO A 151 -21.12 20.96 -6.29
C PRO A 151 -19.83 20.19 -6.61
N TYR A 152 -19.39 19.32 -5.70
CA TYR A 152 -18.24 18.45 -5.96
C TYR A 152 -18.52 17.50 -7.14
N MET A 153 -19.66 16.84 -7.12
CA MET A 153 -20.07 15.91 -8.19
C MET A 153 -20.14 16.63 -9.55
N GLN A 154 -20.71 17.83 -9.59
CA GLN A 154 -20.81 18.62 -10.82
C GLN A 154 -19.44 19.05 -11.37
N ALA A 155 -18.47 19.29 -10.49
CA ALA A 155 -17.11 19.63 -10.90
C ALA A 155 -16.26 18.41 -11.26
N PHE A 156 -16.69 17.23 -10.80
CA PHE A 156 -16.03 15.96 -11.07
C PHE A 156 -16.42 15.38 -12.44
N LEU A 157 -17.68 15.55 -12.87
CA LEU A 157 -18.23 15.08 -14.13
C LEU A 157 -17.90 16.02 -15.28
#